data_f6e99544d21f34352ffaf59c5702789c
#
_entry.id   f6e99544d21f34352ffaf59c5702789c
#
_cell.length_a   1.000
_cell.length_b   1.000
_cell.length_c   1.000
_cell.angle_alpha   90.00
_cell.angle_beta   90.00
_cell.angle_gamma   90.00
#
_symmetry.space_group_name_H-M   'P 1'
#
loop_
_entity.id
_entity.type
_entity.pdbx_description
1 polymer ?
#
loop_
_entity_poly.entity_id
_entity_poly.type
_entity_poly.pdbx_seq_one_letter_code
_entity_poly.pdbx_strand_id
1 'polypeptide(L)'
;MNELATFAITVFTGFFAIMNPISNMPIFLTLTEGADKETKQRINLKAVLVAFIIVTVFVLLGNYIFDLFGITIPAFKITGGILIFFVGFEMLQSKKSNIKHLKTVNIDENIAISPLAIPILAGPGTIVTATNFVANTTSYMNIAIIILVFALMCFLNYIAFTLSDIIAKKIGDNVISVIGKLMGLIIAIIGTNMIIQGLKLSFDVFN
;
A
#
# COMPACT_ATOMS: atom_id res chain seq x y z
N MET A 1 -17.15 1.66 24.73
CA MET A 1 -16.96 2.25 23.40
C MET A 1 -18.02 1.68 22.48
N ASN A 2 -18.58 2.50 21.59
CA ASN A 2 -19.57 1.99 20.63
C ASN A 2 -18.92 0.95 19.73
N GLU A 3 -19.55 -0.19 19.47
CA GLU A 3 -19.01 -1.28 18.63
C GLU A 3 -18.52 -0.77 17.27
N LEU A 4 -19.27 0.17 16.67
CA LEU A 4 -18.88 0.82 15.41
C LEU A 4 -17.58 1.62 15.53
N ALA A 5 -17.35 2.31 16.66
CA ALA A 5 -16.11 3.07 16.86
C ALA A 5 -14.91 2.13 17.03
N THR A 6 -15.08 1.03 17.76
CA THR A 6 -14.04 -0.01 17.90
C THR A 6 -13.73 -0.62 16.55
N PHE A 7 -14.74 -0.94 15.76
CA PHE A 7 -14.54 -1.47 14.40
C PHE A 7 -13.81 -0.47 13.51
N ALA A 8 -14.21 0.80 13.49
CA ALA A 8 -13.54 1.84 12.69
C ALA A 8 -12.06 2.01 13.07
N ILE A 9 -11.72 1.98 14.37
CA ILE A 9 -10.33 2.04 14.85
C ILE A 9 -9.55 0.81 14.39
N THR A 10 -10.14 -0.37 14.45
CA THR A 10 -9.51 -1.62 14.00
C THR A 10 -9.23 -1.57 12.50
N VAL A 11 -10.19 -1.12 11.69
CA VAL A 11 -10.03 -0.95 10.24
C VAL A 11 -8.95 0.09 9.93
N PHE A 12 -8.96 1.23 10.66
CA PHE A 12 -7.95 2.28 10.50
C PHE A 12 -6.54 1.77 10.80
N THR A 13 -6.36 1.10 11.95
CA THR A 13 -5.03 0.58 12.33
C THR A 13 -4.54 -0.49 11.36
N GLY A 14 -5.43 -1.34 10.84
CA GLY A 14 -5.10 -2.33 9.82
C GLY A 14 -4.61 -1.70 8.52
N PHE A 15 -5.36 -0.75 7.97
CA PHE A 15 -4.92 -0.02 6.77
C PHE A 15 -3.68 0.84 7.03
N PHE A 16 -3.58 1.50 8.19
CA PHE A 16 -2.42 2.32 8.52
C PHE A 16 -1.13 1.49 8.59
N ALA A 17 -1.19 0.30 9.18
CA ALA A 17 -0.05 -0.61 9.27
C ALA A 17 0.46 -1.04 7.87
N ILE A 18 -0.45 -1.30 6.93
CA ILE A 18 -0.09 -1.76 5.58
C ILE A 18 0.28 -0.60 4.66
N MET A 19 -0.55 0.45 4.61
CA MET A 19 -0.35 1.58 3.68
C MET A 19 0.73 2.54 4.12
N ASN A 20 0.98 2.65 5.42
CA ASN A 20 1.98 3.49 6.08
C ASN A 20 2.41 4.74 5.28
N PRO A 21 1.70 5.87 5.37
CA PRO A 21 1.98 7.06 4.56
C PRO A 21 3.41 7.57 4.67
N ILE A 22 4.03 7.39 5.85
CA ILE A 22 5.40 7.86 6.11
C ILE A 22 6.41 7.03 5.32
N SER A 23 6.20 5.71 5.23
CA SER A 23 7.07 4.80 4.49
C SER A 23 7.01 5.03 2.98
N ASN A 24 5.86 5.46 2.49
CA ASN A 24 5.65 5.67 1.05
C ASN A 24 6.26 6.99 0.55
N MET A 25 6.53 7.96 1.44
CA MET A 25 7.13 9.25 1.04
C MET A 25 8.47 9.11 0.32
N PRO A 26 9.47 8.35 0.81
CA PRO A 26 10.74 8.19 0.12
C PRO A 26 10.58 7.57 -1.28
N ILE A 27 9.65 6.63 -1.40
CA ILE A 27 9.37 5.97 -2.69
C ILE A 27 8.78 6.99 -3.66
N PHE A 28 7.79 7.77 -3.23
CA PHE A 28 7.19 8.83 -4.04
C PHE A 28 8.23 9.84 -4.51
N LEU A 29 9.12 10.29 -3.61
CA LEU A 29 10.21 11.23 -3.93
C LEU A 29 11.15 10.66 -4.99
N THR A 30 11.55 9.40 -4.84
CA THR A 30 12.45 8.74 -5.81
C THR A 30 11.80 8.61 -7.18
N LEU A 31 10.53 8.22 -7.22
CA LEU A 31 9.80 8.02 -8.48
C LEU A 31 9.48 9.35 -9.19
N THR A 32 9.38 10.44 -8.44
CA THR A 32 9.08 11.77 -8.96
C THR A 32 10.29 12.70 -8.98
N GLU A 33 11.50 12.14 -8.85
CA GLU A 33 12.74 12.91 -8.90
C GLU A 33 12.87 13.63 -10.25
N GLY A 34 13.09 14.94 -10.20
CA GLY A 34 13.19 15.78 -11.40
C GLY A 34 11.86 16.30 -11.94
N ALA A 35 10.72 15.82 -11.42
CA ALA A 35 9.41 16.39 -11.78
C ALA A 35 9.20 17.78 -11.16
N ASP A 36 8.53 18.65 -11.89
CA ASP A 36 8.03 19.89 -11.33
C ASP A 36 6.87 19.65 -10.34
N LYS A 37 6.54 20.69 -9.58
CA LYS A 37 5.53 20.58 -8.53
C LYS A 37 4.15 20.19 -9.07
N GLU A 38 3.80 20.69 -10.25
CA GLU A 38 2.50 20.43 -10.86
C GLU A 38 2.38 18.96 -11.30
N THR A 39 3.42 18.43 -11.94
CA THR A 39 3.50 17.03 -12.34
C THR A 39 3.47 16.09 -11.12
N LYS A 40 4.21 16.42 -10.05
CA LYS A 40 4.14 15.66 -8.78
C LYS A 40 2.72 15.61 -8.21
N GLN A 41 2.01 16.74 -8.22
CA GLN A 41 0.64 16.79 -7.72
C GLN A 41 -0.33 15.96 -8.57
N ARG A 42 -0.18 15.99 -9.90
CA ARG A 42 -1.00 15.16 -10.81
C ARG A 42 -0.74 13.68 -10.57
N ILE A 43 0.53 13.27 -10.47
CA ILE A 43 0.91 11.89 -10.18
C ILE A 43 0.33 11.45 -8.84
N ASN A 44 0.48 12.26 -7.79
CA ASN A 44 -0.05 11.98 -6.47
C ASN A 44 -1.57 11.76 -6.49
N LEU A 45 -2.31 12.74 -7.04
CA LEU A 45 -3.77 12.66 -7.10
C LEU A 45 -4.24 11.44 -7.89
N LYS A 46 -3.63 11.20 -9.06
CA LYS A 46 -3.97 10.06 -9.92
C LYS A 46 -3.68 8.71 -9.22
N ALA A 47 -2.53 8.59 -8.54
CA ALA A 47 -2.17 7.38 -7.80
C ALA A 47 -3.17 7.06 -6.69
N VAL A 48 -3.51 8.07 -5.89
CA VAL A 48 -4.43 7.91 -4.76
C VAL A 48 -5.85 7.59 -5.25
N LEU A 49 -6.33 8.25 -6.31
CA LEU A 49 -7.65 7.97 -6.89
C LEU A 49 -7.72 6.56 -7.49
N VAL A 50 -6.72 6.15 -8.25
CA VAL A 50 -6.67 4.80 -8.83
C VAL A 50 -6.64 3.75 -7.72
N ALA A 51 -5.82 3.95 -6.68
CA ALA A 51 -5.76 3.06 -5.53
C ALA A 51 -7.12 2.98 -4.81
N PHE A 52 -7.78 4.12 -4.61
CA PHE A 52 -9.10 4.17 -3.99
C PHE A 52 -10.14 3.37 -4.80
N ILE A 53 -10.17 3.57 -6.11
CA ILE A 53 -11.10 2.85 -6.99
C ILE A 53 -10.83 1.34 -6.92
N ILE A 54 -9.57 0.92 -7.06
CA ILE A 54 -9.21 -0.52 -7.05
C ILE A 54 -9.65 -1.18 -5.76
N VAL A 55 -9.28 -0.63 -4.60
CA VAL A 55 -9.61 -1.25 -3.31
C VAL A 55 -11.12 -1.21 -3.06
N THR A 56 -11.81 -0.13 -3.46
CA THR A 56 -13.27 -0.07 -3.35
C THR A 56 -13.94 -1.16 -4.20
N VAL A 57 -13.46 -1.41 -5.41
CA VAL A 57 -13.95 -2.53 -6.23
C VAL A 57 -13.74 -3.87 -5.53
N PHE A 58 -12.57 -4.10 -4.92
CA PHE A 58 -12.33 -5.32 -4.15
C PHE A 58 -13.17 -5.41 -2.86
N VAL A 59 -13.46 -4.30 -2.21
CA VAL A 59 -14.38 -4.26 -1.05
C VAL A 59 -15.79 -4.66 -1.44
N LEU A 60 -16.26 -4.20 -2.60
CA LEU A 60 -17.63 -4.45 -3.05
C LEU A 60 -17.79 -5.80 -3.78
N LEU A 61 -16.79 -6.21 -4.55
CA LEU A 61 -16.87 -7.35 -5.47
C LEU A 61 -15.82 -8.43 -5.19
N GLY A 62 -14.99 -8.30 -4.14
CA GLY A 62 -13.84 -9.17 -3.91
C GLY A 62 -14.20 -10.65 -3.86
N ASN A 63 -15.28 -11.01 -3.18
CA ASN A 63 -15.73 -12.41 -3.12
C ASN A 63 -16.08 -12.93 -4.51
N TYR A 64 -16.79 -12.16 -5.33
CA TYR A 64 -17.13 -12.54 -6.70
C TYR A 64 -15.90 -12.66 -7.59
N ILE A 65 -14.91 -11.77 -7.42
CA ILE A 65 -13.65 -11.81 -8.16
C ILE A 65 -12.88 -13.07 -7.78
N PHE A 66 -12.77 -13.38 -6.49
CA PHE A 66 -12.06 -14.57 -6.02
C PHE A 66 -12.72 -15.86 -6.50
N ASP A 67 -14.06 -15.94 -6.42
CA ASP A 67 -14.82 -17.10 -6.90
C ASP A 67 -14.69 -17.27 -8.41
N LEU A 68 -14.77 -16.17 -9.18
CA LEU A 68 -14.68 -16.19 -10.66
C LEU A 68 -13.33 -16.74 -11.15
N PHE A 69 -12.24 -16.38 -10.46
CA PHE A 69 -10.89 -16.82 -10.82
C PHE A 69 -10.42 -18.05 -10.05
N GLY A 70 -11.24 -18.60 -9.17
CA GLY A 70 -10.84 -19.70 -8.28
C GLY A 70 -9.72 -19.33 -7.32
N ILE A 71 -9.60 -18.04 -6.95
CA ILE A 71 -8.54 -17.55 -6.07
C ILE A 71 -8.94 -17.81 -4.63
N THR A 72 -8.10 -18.54 -3.90
CA THR A 72 -8.30 -18.74 -2.47
C THR A 72 -7.60 -17.66 -1.65
N ILE A 73 -8.17 -17.28 -0.51
CA ILE A 73 -7.55 -16.32 0.42
C ILE A 73 -6.13 -16.73 0.83
N PRO A 74 -5.85 -18.02 1.13
CA PRO A 74 -4.49 -18.47 1.42
C PRO A 74 -3.52 -18.23 0.26
N ALA A 75 -3.87 -18.61 -0.96
CA ALA A 75 -3.03 -18.42 -2.13
C ALA A 75 -2.77 -16.92 -2.39
N PHE A 76 -3.80 -16.07 -2.22
CA PHE A 76 -3.66 -14.63 -2.36
C PHE A 76 -2.74 -14.01 -1.29
N LYS A 77 -2.82 -14.50 -0.01
CA LYS A 77 -1.91 -14.09 1.06
C LYS A 77 -0.47 -14.49 0.77
N ILE A 78 -0.22 -15.69 0.28
CA ILE A 78 1.13 -16.18 -0.05
C ILE A 78 1.73 -15.34 -1.18
N THR A 79 1.02 -15.21 -2.30
CA THR A 79 1.49 -14.46 -3.47
C THR A 79 1.69 -12.97 -3.14
N GLY A 80 0.72 -12.37 -2.45
CA GLY A 80 0.81 -10.99 -2.00
C GLY A 80 1.95 -10.76 -1.01
N GLY A 81 2.16 -11.70 -0.10
CA GLY A 81 3.27 -11.69 0.85
C GLY A 81 4.64 -11.74 0.16
N ILE A 82 4.79 -12.58 -0.88
CA ILE A 82 6.01 -12.66 -1.69
C ILE A 82 6.28 -11.32 -2.37
N LEU A 83 5.28 -10.72 -3.01
CA LEU A 83 5.44 -9.42 -3.71
C LEU A 83 5.82 -8.31 -2.73
N ILE A 84 5.16 -8.22 -1.57
CA ILE A 84 5.47 -7.24 -0.53
C ILE A 84 6.86 -7.46 0.05
N PHE A 85 7.25 -8.73 0.27
CA PHE A 85 8.59 -9.09 0.73
C PHE A 85 9.65 -8.58 -0.25
N PHE A 86 9.48 -8.79 -1.56
CA PHE A 86 10.43 -8.32 -2.56
C PHE A 86 10.52 -6.79 -2.58
N VAL A 87 9.41 -6.05 -2.48
CA VAL A 87 9.44 -4.59 -2.38
C VAL A 87 10.26 -4.14 -1.16
N GLY A 88 10.00 -4.72 0.02
CA GLY A 88 10.77 -4.42 1.22
C GLY A 88 12.24 -4.78 1.10
N PHE A 89 12.56 -5.90 0.47
CA PHE A 89 13.92 -6.37 0.24
C PHE A 89 14.70 -5.43 -0.71
N GLU A 90 14.08 -4.97 -1.79
CA GLU A 90 14.68 -3.98 -2.70
C GLU A 90 15.00 -2.67 -1.99
N MET A 91 14.08 -2.19 -1.12
CA MET A 91 14.32 -0.99 -0.30
C MET A 91 15.50 -1.16 0.66
N LEU A 92 15.70 -2.37 1.23
CA LEU A 92 16.84 -2.67 2.11
C LEU A 92 18.16 -2.66 1.36
N GLN A 93 18.19 -3.21 0.15
CA GLN A 93 19.42 -3.33 -0.61
C GLN A 93 19.98 -1.98 -1.08
N SER A 94 19.14 -0.91 -1.13
CA SER A 94 19.53 0.45 -1.55
C SER A 94 20.81 0.52 -2.37
N LYS A 95 20.87 -0.20 -3.45
CA LYS A 95 21.71 0.25 -4.56
C LYS A 95 21.04 1.54 -4.99
N LYS A 96 21.72 2.69 -4.87
CA LYS A 96 21.33 3.93 -5.53
C LYS A 96 20.73 3.50 -6.85
N SER A 97 19.41 3.54 -6.91
CA SER A 97 18.65 2.95 -8.00
C SER A 97 19.30 3.38 -9.30
N ASN A 98 19.61 2.42 -10.19
CA ASN A 98 20.03 2.71 -11.56
C ASN A 98 18.92 3.39 -12.39
N ILE A 99 17.93 3.99 -11.73
CA ILE A 99 16.97 4.97 -12.27
C ILE A 99 17.68 6.24 -12.78
N LYS A 100 19.01 6.33 -12.67
CA LYS A 100 19.83 7.37 -13.33
C LYS A 100 19.70 7.41 -14.86
N HIS A 101 19.00 6.49 -15.49
CA HIS A 101 18.82 6.52 -16.95
C HIS A 101 17.55 7.23 -17.44
N LEU A 102 16.78 7.87 -16.56
CA LEU A 102 15.66 8.73 -16.97
C LEU A 102 16.01 10.24 -16.98
N LYS A 103 17.29 10.55 -17.22
CA LYS A 103 17.72 11.95 -17.43
C LYS A 103 17.35 12.43 -18.83
N THR A 104 16.12 12.63 -19.13
CA THR A 104 15.58 13.35 -20.32
C THR A 104 14.32 12.69 -20.91
N VAL A 105 13.50 12.10 -20.10
CA VAL A 105 12.19 11.65 -20.57
C VAL A 105 11.14 12.45 -19.83
N ASN A 106 10.17 12.99 -20.55
CA ASN A 106 8.93 13.45 -19.97
C ASN A 106 8.51 12.46 -18.89
N ILE A 107 8.46 12.90 -17.63
CA ILE A 107 8.11 12.00 -16.52
C ILE A 107 6.72 11.47 -16.85
N ASP A 108 6.66 10.17 -17.13
CA ASP A 108 5.45 9.53 -17.61
C ASP A 108 4.45 9.49 -16.44
N GLU A 109 3.30 10.12 -16.61
CA GLU A 109 2.21 10.06 -15.62
C GLU A 109 1.74 8.62 -15.33
N ASN A 110 2.20 7.63 -16.11
CA ASN A 110 1.97 6.22 -15.84
C ASN A 110 2.63 5.74 -14.55
N ILE A 111 3.63 6.46 -14.02
CA ILE A 111 4.20 6.24 -12.68
C ILE A 111 3.10 6.31 -11.60
N ALA A 112 2.06 7.10 -11.81
CA ALA A 112 0.93 7.17 -10.90
C ALA A 112 0.18 5.82 -10.79
N ILE A 113 0.10 5.06 -11.87
CA ILE A 113 -0.57 3.76 -11.90
C ILE A 113 0.41 2.68 -11.43
N SER A 114 1.59 2.62 -12.03
CA SER A 114 2.63 1.65 -11.70
C SER A 114 3.97 2.38 -11.55
N PRO A 115 4.62 2.28 -10.36
CA PRO A 115 4.28 1.40 -9.24
C PRO A 115 3.46 2.06 -8.11
N LEU A 116 3.07 3.34 -8.17
CA LEU A 116 2.49 4.04 -7.01
C LEU A 116 1.11 3.51 -6.61
N ALA A 117 0.12 3.47 -7.52
CA ALA A 117 -1.17 2.91 -7.19
C ALA A 117 -1.05 1.39 -6.99
N ILE A 118 -0.42 0.70 -7.91
CA ILE A 118 -0.18 -0.75 -7.89
C ILE A 118 1.33 -0.98 -8.06
N PRO A 119 2.03 -1.67 -7.14
CA PRO A 119 1.51 -2.39 -5.98
C PRO A 119 1.56 -1.64 -4.64
N ILE A 120 1.93 -0.35 -4.60
CA ILE A 120 2.26 0.33 -3.32
C ILE A 120 1.01 0.67 -2.51
N LEU A 121 0.10 1.48 -3.05
CA LEU A 121 -1.10 1.92 -2.30
C LEU A 121 -2.21 0.88 -2.30
N ALA A 122 -2.57 0.33 -3.48
CA ALA A 122 -3.53 -0.75 -3.67
C ALA A 122 -2.80 -2.07 -3.91
N GLY A 123 -1.82 -2.37 -3.09
CA GLY A 123 -1.07 -3.62 -3.16
C GLY A 123 -1.84 -4.81 -2.63
N PRO A 124 -1.30 -6.03 -2.84
CA PRO A 124 -1.92 -7.26 -2.33
C PRO A 124 -2.22 -7.21 -0.84
N GLY A 125 -1.33 -6.59 -0.03
CA GLY A 125 -1.56 -6.40 1.39
C GLY A 125 -2.79 -5.55 1.71
N THR A 126 -2.97 -4.44 1.01
CA THR A 126 -4.11 -3.55 1.18
C THR A 126 -5.40 -4.24 0.77
N ILE A 127 -5.40 -4.93 -0.38
CA ILE A 127 -6.56 -5.66 -0.90
C ILE A 127 -6.94 -6.81 0.05
N VAL A 128 -5.96 -7.62 0.51
CA VAL A 128 -6.23 -8.68 1.49
C VAL A 128 -6.78 -8.13 2.80
N THR A 129 -6.23 -7.02 3.30
CA THR A 129 -6.73 -6.39 4.51
C THR A 129 -8.18 -5.92 4.33
N ALA A 130 -8.49 -5.28 3.20
CA ALA A 130 -9.82 -4.82 2.88
C ALA A 130 -10.81 -5.99 2.77
N THR A 131 -10.48 -7.02 1.98
CA THR A 131 -11.35 -8.19 1.79
C THR A 131 -11.53 -9.00 3.07
N ASN A 132 -10.50 -9.07 3.93
CA ASN A 132 -10.59 -9.74 5.23
C ASN A 132 -11.57 -9.02 6.17
N PHE A 133 -11.59 -7.69 6.17
CA PHE A 133 -12.60 -6.93 6.93
C PHE A 133 -14.01 -7.15 6.39
N VAL A 134 -14.19 -7.22 5.07
CA VAL A 134 -15.48 -7.51 4.44
C VAL A 134 -15.94 -8.92 4.76
N ALA A 135 -15.07 -9.92 4.69
CA ALA A 135 -15.41 -11.32 4.96
C ALA A 135 -15.92 -11.56 6.41
N ASN A 136 -15.51 -10.70 7.34
CA ASN A 136 -15.91 -10.78 8.74
C ASN A 136 -17.16 -9.94 9.08
N THR A 137 -17.87 -9.40 8.08
CA THR A 137 -19.08 -8.61 8.32
C THR A 137 -20.13 -8.83 7.23
N THR A 138 -21.40 -8.83 7.65
CA THR A 138 -22.56 -8.82 6.75
C THR A 138 -23.29 -7.48 6.77
N SER A 139 -22.81 -6.54 7.60
CA SER A 139 -23.45 -5.23 7.78
C SER A 139 -23.02 -4.24 6.71
N TYR A 140 -23.96 -3.67 5.97
CA TYR A 140 -23.69 -2.58 5.02
C TYR A 140 -23.05 -1.37 5.69
N MET A 141 -23.36 -1.11 6.98
CA MET A 141 -22.73 -0.03 7.75
C MET A 141 -21.23 -0.28 7.92
N ASN A 142 -20.81 -1.51 8.21
CA ASN A 142 -19.40 -1.86 8.34
C ASN A 142 -18.68 -1.76 7.00
N ILE A 143 -19.33 -2.14 5.89
CA ILE A 143 -18.76 -1.96 4.54
C ILE A 143 -18.56 -0.46 4.25
N ALA A 144 -19.52 0.38 4.59
CA ALA A 144 -19.38 1.84 4.44
C ALA A 144 -18.22 2.39 5.29
N ILE A 145 -18.05 1.91 6.54
CA ILE A 145 -16.92 2.28 7.41
C ILE A 145 -15.59 1.87 6.78
N ILE A 146 -15.48 0.67 6.22
CA ILE A 146 -14.25 0.22 5.55
C ILE A 146 -13.88 1.17 4.41
N ILE A 147 -14.85 1.53 3.55
CA ILE A 147 -14.63 2.44 2.42
C ILE A 147 -14.25 3.84 2.90
N LEU A 148 -14.93 4.39 3.91
CA LEU A 148 -14.65 5.71 4.46
C LEU A 148 -13.28 5.78 5.14
N VAL A 149 -12.92 4.76 5.89
CA VAL A 149 -11.59 4.69 6.52
C VAL A 149 -10.51 4.54 5.45
N PHE A 150 -10.76 3.76 4.40
CA PHE A 150 -9.82 3.65 3.30
C PHE A 150 -9.69 4.99 2.53
N ALA A 151 -10.78 5.72 2.32
CA ALA A 151 -10.74 7.09 1.76
C ALA A 151 -9.89 8.03 2.64
N LEU A 152 -10.04 7.95 3.96
CA LEU A 152 -9.22 8.70 4.91
C LEU A 152 -7.74 8.33 4.77
N MET A 153 -7.42 7.04 4.64
CA MET A 153 -6.04 6.58 4.43
C MET A 153 -5.45 7.08 3.10
N CYS A 154 -6.23 7.07 2.03
CA CYS A 154 -5.86 7.67 0.76
C CYS A 154 -5.58 9.17 0.90
N PHE A 155 -6.41 9.89 1.63
CA PHE A 155 -6.22 11.31 1.91
C PHE A 155 -4.95 11.57 2.74
N LEU A 156 -4.66 10.74 3.73
CA LEU A 156 -3.42 10.84 4.52
C LEU A 156 -2.17 10.58 3.65
N ASN A 157 -2.22 9.60 2.73
CA ASN A 157 -1.15 9.38 1.76
C ASN A 157 -0.99 10.58 0.80
N TYR A 158 -2.11 11.15 0.33
CA TYR A 158 -2.07 12.36 -0.50
C TYR A 158 -1.36 13.52 0.20
N ILE A 159 -1.68 13.76 1.47
CA ILE A 159 -1.00 14.79 2.28
C ILE A 159 0.48 14.46 2.45
N ALA A 160 0.81 13.22 2.80
CA ALA A 160 2.18 12.77 2.99
C ALA A 160 3.02 12.99 1.73
N PHE A 161 2.52 12.62 0.56
CA PHE A 161 3.20 12.85 -0.72
C PHE A 161 3.32 14.34 -1.06
N THR A 162 2.29 15.13 -0.79
CA THR A 162 2.33 16.58 -1.01
C THR A 162 3.38 17.28 -0.13
N LEU A 163 3.56 16.80 1.10
CA LEU A 163 4.53 17.35 2.05
C LEU A 163 5.92 16.72 1.93
N SER A 164 6.09 15.69 1.11
CA SER A 164 7.31 14.89 1.03
C SER A 164 8.57 15.73 0.73
N ASP A 165 8.51 16.68 -0.20
CA ASP A 165 9.63 17.57 -0.53
C ASP A 165 10.04 18.46 0.66
N ILE A 166 9.08 18.93 1.46
CA ILE A 166 9.35 19.77 2.64
C ILE A 166 10.00 18.93 3.73
N ILE A 167 9.48 17.74 3.94
CA ILE A 167 9.98 16.80 4.94
C ILE A 167 11.41 16.35 4.54
N ALA A 168 11.62 16.01 3.28
CA ALA A 168 12.93 15.62 2.75
C ALA A 168 13.98 16.71 2.96
N LYS A 169 13.65 17.95 2.61
CA LYS A 169 14.56 19.10 2.79
C LYS A 169 14.94 19.37 4.26
N LYS A 170 14.01 19.13 5.20
CA LYS A 170 14.26 19.34 6.64
C LYS A 170 15.06 18.21 7.27
N ILE A 171 14.80 16.99 6.83
CA ILE A 171 15.36 15.77 7.46
C ILE A 171 16.73 15.42 6.86
N GLY A 172 16.95 15.74 5.58
CA GLY A 172 18.18 15.43 4.84
C GLY A 172 18.21 14.00 4.27
N ASP A 173 18.96 13.83 3.18
CA ASP A 173 18.99 12.59 2.39
C ASP A 173 19.46 11.35 3.16
N ASN A 174 20.40 11.53 4.08
CA ASN A 174 20.93 10.43 4.89
C ASN A 174 19.86 9.86 5.82
N VAL A 175 19.07 10.71 6.48
CA VAL A 175 18.00 10.28 7.38
C VAL A 175 16.86 9.64 6.60
N ILE A 176 16.51 10.20 5.43
CA ILE A 176 15.53 9.61 4.51
C ILE A 176 15.97 8.21 4.09
N SER A 177 17.24 8.04 3.75
CA SER A 177 17.79 6.72 3.38
C SER A 177 17.70 5.71 4.53
N VAL A 178 18.00 6.13 5.77
CA VAL A 178 17.87 5.27 6.95
C VAL A 178 16.42 4.91 7.20
N ILE A 179 15.51 5.88 7.16
CA ILE A 179 14.07 5.63 7.30
C ILE A 179 13.60 4.67 6.20
N GLY A 180 14.01 4.88 4.94
CA GLY A 180 13.67 4.00 3.83
C GLY A 180 14.10 2.56 4.07
N LYS A 181 15.31 2.32 4.60
CA LYS A 181 15.80 0.98 4.93
C LYS A 181 15.02 0.35 6.09
N LEU A 182 14.77 1.12 7.17
CA LEU A 182 13.98 0.61 8.29
C LEU A 182 12.55 0.24 7.83
N MET A 183 11.97 1.05 6.98
CA MET A 183 10.64 0.76 6.41
C MET A 183 10.68 -0.42 5.45
N GLY A 184 11.73 -0.56 4.65
CA GLY A 184 11.96 -1.76 3.84
C GLY A 184 11.97 -3.04 4.67
N LEU A 185 12.64 -3.01 5.85
CA LEU A 185 12.62 -4.13 6.79
C LEU A 185 11.21 -4.43 7.30
N ILE A 186 10.47 -3.40 7.72
CA ILE A 186 9.10 -3.55 8.21
C ILE A 186 8.19 -4.14 7.12
N ILE A 187 8.28 -3.62 5.91
CA ILE A 187 7.53 -4.12 4.74
C ILE A 187 7.87 -5.59 4.44
N ALA A 188 9.16 -5.95 4.48
CA ALA A 188 9.59 -7.33 4.29
C ALA A 188 9.04 -8.26 5.39
N ILE A 189 9.03 -7.83 6.65
CA ILE A 189 8.43 -8.57 7.76
C ILE A 189 6.92 -8.75 7.57
N ILE A 190 6.21 -7.72 7.13
CA ILE A 190 4.77 -7.80 6.81
C ILE A 190 4.54 -8.83 5.71
N GLY A 191 5.32 -8.80 4.62
CA GLY A 191 5.26 -9.78 3.55
C GLY A 191 5.48 -11.21 4.05
N THR A 192 6.51 -11.41 4.87
CA THR A 192 6.79 -12.72 5.51
C THR A 192 5.63 -13.20 6.38
N ASN A 193 5.06 -12.32 7.20
CA ASN A 193 3.89 -12.66 8.02
C ASN A 193 2.68 -13.07 7.18
N MET A 194 2.44 -12.41 6.04
CA MET A 194 1.36 -12.79 5.12
C MET A 194 1.59 -14.19 4.54
N ILE A 195 2.83 -14.53 4.17
CA ILE A 195 3.20 -15.88 3.70
C ILE A 195 2.91 -16.91 4.80
N ILE A 196 3.39 -16.68 6.02
CA ILE A 196 3.17 -17.58 7.16
C ILE A 196 1.67 -17.77 7.41
N GLN A 197 0.88 -16.71 7.42
CA GLN A 197 -0.58 -16.80 7.59
C GLN A 197 -1.25 -17.58 6.44
N GLY A 198 -0.81 -17.35 5.19
CA GLY A 198 -1.30 -18.08 4.04
C GLY A 198 -0.99 -19.59 4.14
N LEU A 199 0.23 -19.95 4.57
CA LEU A 199 0.62 -21.34 4.81
C LEU A 199 -0.19 -21.99 5.94
N LYS A 200 -0.37 -21.31 7.07
CA LYS A 200 -1.20 -21.80 8.17
C LYS A 200 -2.64 -22.09 7.75
N LEU A 201 -3.22 -21.22 6.90
CA LEU A 201 -4.56 -21.42 6.38
C LEU A 201 -4.65 -22.51 5.31
N SER A 202 -3.52 -22.86 4.66
CA SER A 202 -3.48 -23.89 3.60
C SER A 202 -3.21 -25.29 4.15
N PHE A 203 -2.54 -25.40 5.29
CA PHE A 203 -2.07 -26.67 5.83
C PHE A 203 -2.39 -26.78 7.32
N ASP A 204 -3.18 -27.78 7.72
CA ASP A 204 -3.54 -28.06 9.12
C ASP A 204 -2.32 -28.37 10.02
N VAL A 205 -1.18 -28.74 9.40
CA VAL A 205 0.07 -29.08 10.11
C VAL A 205 0.68 -27.88 10.85
N PHE A 206 0.30 -26.66 10.50
CA PHE A 206 0.82 -25.43 11.10
C PHE A 206 -0.12 -24.78 12.12
N ASN A 207 -1.23 -25.43 12.47
CA ASN A 207 -2.20 -25.00 13.48
C ASN A 207 -1.92 -25.64 14.85
#